data_ba22f38122133e8fb85ac5b3a4a9a336
#
_entry.id   ba22f38122133e8fb85ac5b3a4a9a336
#
_cell.length_a   1.000
_cell.length_b   1.000
_cell.length_c   1.000
_cell.angle_alpha   90.00
_cell.angle_beta   90.00
_cell.angle_gamma   90.00
#
_symmetry.space_group_name_H-M   'P 1'
#
loop_
_entity.id
_entity.type
_entity.pdbx_description
1 polymer ?
#
loop_
_entity_poly.entity_id
_entity_poly.type
_entity_poly.pdbx_seq_one_letter_code
_entity_poly.pdbx_strand_id
1 'polypeptide(L)'
;MNVYRIGFLVNPIAGMGGRVGLKGTDGHAYKLALARGAQPESPQRALQFLNEVNAEGFQILAAPGIMGADIVFKSKHKERLAEIVGEIGEVTTADDTRRIARLMLEKRIDLLVFVGGDGTARDVLDAIDQAVPVIGVPSGVKMYSSVFAVNPRAAAGLLEAFLRGEAAIVEREVLDIDEEAFRRDELVIRLYGYLKTVFHQEMTQGGKTLFSGIHEEENKEAIARYVVENMSQDTVYVLGPGSTVKAIAKALGLEYTLLGVDVVLNGRLLYKDAWEAHLLKLLQDYGNVKVIVTPIGGQGFIFGRGNQQLSPRFLSRIDKKDIIIVSTESKIRSLERLRVDTGDPVVDQRLRGYYKVIVDYNRYLVMKVV
;
A
#
# COMPACT_ATOMS: atom_id res chain seq x y z
N MET A 1 -11.24 -25.82 24.99
CA MET A 1 -10.55 -24.62 24.52
C MET A 1 -11.61 -23.64 24.03
N ASN A 2 -11.54 -22.37 24.43
CA ASN A 2 -12.45 -21.37 23.89
C ASN A 2 -12.14 -21.18 22.41
N VAL A 3 -13.15 -21.23 21.56
CA VAL A 3 -13.04 -20.95 20.13
C VAL A 3 -13.20 -19.45 19.93
N TYR A 4 -12.17 -18.78 19.41
CA TYR A 4 -12.18 -17.35 19.14
C TYR A 4 -13.17 -17.01 18.01
N ARG A 5 -13.89 -15.92 18.14
CA ARG A 5 -14.85 -15.40 17.15
C ARG A 5 -14.20 -14.24 16.40
N ILE A 6 -13.82 -14.49 15.15
CA ILE A 6 -13.12 -13.52 14.30
C ILE A 6 -14.10 -12.89 13.33
N GLY A 7 -14.35 -11.58 13.47
CA GLY A 7 -15.06 -10.80 12.48
C GLY A 7 -14.20 -10.64 11.23
N PHE A 8 -14.78 -10.85 10.05
CA PHE A 8 -14.07 -10.70 8.77
C PHE A 8 -14.84 -9.83 7.80
N LEU A 9 -14.27 -8.67 7.46
CA LEU A 9 -14.89 -7.63 6.66
C LEU A 9 -13.94 -7.12 5.59
N VAL A 10 -14.39 -7.03 4.35
CA VAL A 10 -13.61 -6.57 3.20
C VAL A 10 -14.31 -5.38 2.55
N ASN A 11 -13.58 -4.31 2.31
CA ASN A 11 -14.03 -3.24 1.42
C ASN A 11 -13.65 -3.64 -0.03
N PRO A 12 -14.61 -4.10 -0.86
CA PRO A 12 -14.29 -4.71 -2.14
C PRO A 12 -13.70 -3.75 -3.18
N ILE A 13 -13.91 -2.46 -3.00
CA ILE A 13 -13.45 -1.43 -3.95
C ILE A 13 -12.12 -0.78 -3.55
N ALA A 14 -11.60 -1.05 -2.36
CA ALA A 14 -10.34 -0.47 -1.91
C ALA A 14 -9.18 -0.92 -2.81
N GLY A 15 -8.30 0.04 -3.15
CA GLY A 15 -7.11 -0.21 -3.96
C GLY A 15 -7.31 -0.21 -5.48
N MET A 16 -8.54 -0.24 -5.98
CA MET A 16 -8.82 -0.31 -7.43
C MET A 16 -8.21 0.82 -8.25
N GLY A 17 -8.13 2.03 -7.69
CA GLY A 17 -7.61 3.20 -8.41
C GLY A 17 -6.11 3.16 -8.68
N GLY A 18 -5.32 2.36 -7.97
CA GLY A 18 -3.88 2.43 -7.98
C GLY A 18 -3.24 2.21 -9.35
N ARG A 19 -3.55 1.11 -10.01
CA ARG A 19 -2.98 0.76 -11.33
C ARG A 19 -3.39 1.71 -12.44
N VAL A 20 -4.57 2.29 -12.32
CA VAL A 20 -5.14 3.21 -13.32
C VAL A 20 -4.86 4.69 -13.01
N GLY A 21 -3.91 4.95 -12.08
CA GLY A 21 -3.42 6.30 -11.77
C GLY A 21 -4.40 7.17 -10.99
N LEU A 22 -5.42 6.58 -10.35
CA LEU A 22 -6.36 7.32 -9.53
C LEU A 22 -5.88 7.41 -8.09
N LYS A 23 -6.09 8.56 -7.48
CA LYS A 23 -5.62 8.89 -6.13
C LYS A 23 -6.57 8.41 -5.01
N GLY A 24 -7.57 7.61 -5.34
CA GLY A 24 -8.59 7.02 -4.47
C GLY A 24 -9.64 6.29 -5.28
N THR A 25 -10.66 5.70 -4.62
CA THR A 25 -11.76 4.98 -5.26
C THR A 25 -13.12 5.44 -4.76
N ASP A 26 -13.21 6.59 -4.10
CA ASP A 26 -14.45 7.10 -3.56
C ASP A 26 -15.32 7.79 -4.63
N GLY A 27 -16.62 7.55 -4.61
CA GLY A 27 -17.61 8.23 -5.44
C GLY A 27 -17.33 8.14 -6.95
N HIS A 28 -17.04 9.27 -7.58
CA HIS A 28 -16.81 9.36 -9.03
C HIS A 28 -15.54 8.64 -9.50
N ALA A 29 -14.52 8.53 -8.63
CA ALA A 29 -13.27 7.86 -8.94
C ALA A 29 -13.47 6.35 -9.17
N TYR A 30 -14.44 5.71 -8.50
CA TYR A 30 -14.80 4.31 -8.72
C TYR A 30 -15.29 4.05 -10.15
N LYS A 31 -16.21 4.90 -10.67
CA LYS A 31 -16.71 4.78 -12.05
C LYS A 31 -15.58 4.94 -13.07
N LEU A 32 -14.70 5.91 -12.82
CA LEU A 32 -13.55 6.16 -13.69
C LEU A 32 -12.53 5.00 -13.62
N ALA A 33 -12.34 4.40 -12.45
CA ALA A 33 -11.49 3.21 -12.29
C ALA A 33 -12.00 2.05 -13.15
N LEU A 34 -13.30 1.76 -13.07
CA LEU A 34 -13.93 0.72 -13.89
C LEU A 34 -13.80 1.02 -15.40
N ALA A 35 -14.04 2.27 -15.82
CA ALA A 35 -13.89 2.67 -17.21
C ALA A 35 -12.46 2.52 -17.74
N ARG A 36 -11.45 2.59 -16.85
CA ARG A 36 -10.04 2.35 -17.17
C ARG A 36 -9.62 0.87 -17.03
N GLY A 37 -10.57 -0.03 -16.80
CA GLY A 37 -10.32 -1.47 -16.67
C GLY A 37 -9.70 -1.89 -15.33
N ALA A 38 -9.86 -1.11 -14.26
CA ALA A 38 -9.38 -1.47 -12.94
C ALA A 38 -10.04 -2.76 -12.44
N GLN A 39 -9.26 -3.61 -11.81
CA GLN A 39 -9.73 -4.86 -11.19
C GLN A 39 -9.74 -4.71 -9.66
N PRO A 40 -10.70 -5.33 -8.95
CA PRO A 40 -10.73 -5.36 -7.50
C PRO A 40 -9.48 -6.05 -6.92
N GLU A 41 -8.71 -5.34 -6.08
CA GLU A 41 -7.52 -5.89 -5.42
C GLU A 41 -7.82 -6.46 -4.03
N SER A 42 -8.74 -5.84 -3.29
CA SER A 42 -9.07 -6.25 -1.92
C SER A 42 -9.52 -7.71 -1.79
N PRO A 43 -10.39 -8.25 -2.66
CA PRO A 43 -10.78 -9.66 -2.57
C PRO A 43 -9.60 -10.62 -2.74
N GLN A 44 -8.63 -10.29 -3.59
CA GLN A 44 -7.41 -11.10 -3.79
C GLN A 44 -6.51 -11.03 -2.55
N ARG A 45 -6.32 -9.85 -1.97
CA ARG A 45 -5.56 -9.65 -0.73
C ARG A 45 -6.22 -10.36 0.45
N ALA A 46 -7.53 -10.32 0.53
CA ALA A 46 -8.33 -11.02 1.54
C ALA A 46 -8.18 -12.55 1.42
N LEU A 47 -8.27 -13.08 0.20
CA LEU A 47 -8.08 -14.51 -0.06
C LEU A 47 -6.64 -14.95 0.26
N GLN A 48 -5.64 -14.15 -0.12
CA GLN A 48 -4.24 -14.39 0.24
C GLN A 48 -4.06 -14.45 1.75
N PHE A 49 -4.61 -13.48 2.49
CA PHE A 49 -4.58 -13.48 3.96
C PHE A 49 -5.15 -14.79 4.53
N LEU A 50 -6.37 -15.16 4.14
CA LEU A 50 -7.02 -16.37 4.65
C LEU A 50 -6.20 -17.64 4.32
N ASN A 51 -5.62 -17.74 3.14
CA ASN A 51 -4.84 -18.91 2.75
C ASN A 51 -3.44 -18.97 3.41
N GLU A 52 -2.93 -17.86 3.95
CA GLU A 52 -1.68 -17.84 4.73
C GLU A 52 -1.89 -18.24 6.20
N VAL A 53 -3.11 -18.09 6.77
CA VAL A 53 -3.39 -18.46 8.16
C VAL A 53 -3.27 -19.97 8.35
N ASN A 54 -2.42 -20.44 9.29
CA ASN A 54 -2.20 -21.85 9.62
C ASN A 54 -2.50 -22.14 11.09
N ALA A 55 -3.53 -21.51 11.67
CA ALA A 55 -3.94 -21.70 13.05
C ALA A 55 -5.27 -22.45 13.16
N GLU A 56 -5.51 -22.98 14.34
CA GLU A 56 -6.77 -23.62 14.75
C GLU A 56 -7.41 -22.83 15.90
N GLY A 57 -8.58 -23.28 16.35
CA GLY A 57 -9.24 -22.71 17.54
C GLY A 57 -10.01 -21.39 17.27
N PHE A 58 -10.38 -21.11 16.03
CA PHE A 58 -11.20 -19.97 15.68
C PHE A 58 -12.34 -20.29 14.72
N GLN A 59 -13.36 -19.45 14.73
CA GLN A 59 -14.46 -19.42 13.78
C GLN A 59 -14.59 -18.02 13.17
N ILE A 60 -15.14 -17.94 11.96
CA ILE A 60 -15.26 -16.71 11.19
C ILE A 60 -16.72 -16.25 11.17
N LEU A 61 -16.94 -14.99 11.54
CA LEU A 61 -18.17 -14.27 11.31
C LEU A 61 -17.91 -13.30 10.15
N ALA A 62 -18.38 -13.63 8.95
CA ALA A 62 -18.06 -12.87 7.75
C ALA A 62 -19.15 -11.87 7.37
N ALA A 63 -18.75 -10.74 6.80
CA ALA A 63 -19.66 -9.85 6.10
C ALA A 63 -20.28 -10.56 4.89
N PRO A 64 -21.48 -10.14 4.41
CA PRO A 64 -22.17 -10.84 3.33
C PRO A 64 -21.45 -10.72 1.97
N GLY A 65 -21.66 -11.68 1.10
CA GLY A 65 -21.25 -11.67 -0.30
C GLY A 65 -19.79 -11.26 -0.50
N ILE A 66 -19.58 -10.31 -1.42
CA ILE A 66 -18.25 -9.81 -1.81
C ILE A 66 -17.52 -9.07 -0.67
N MET A 67 -18.22 -8.66 0.38
CA MET A 67 -17.62 -8.03 1.57
C MET A 67 -17.00 -9.06 2.54
N GLY A 68 -17.07 -10.36 2.27
CA GLY A 68 -16.43 -11.36 3.15
C GLY A 68 -16.76 -12.81 2.82
N ALA A 69 -18.02 -13.23 2.90
CA ALA A 69 -18.45 -14.62 2.80
C ALA A 69 -18.00 -15.32 1.51
N ASP A 70 -18.12 -14.66 0.35
CA ASP A 70 -17.70 -15.21 -0.93
C ASP A 70 -16.18 -15.52 -0.98
N ILE A 71 -15.39 -14.78 -0.22
CA ILE A 71 -13.95 -14.96 -0.13
C ILE A 71 -13.64 -16.11 0.82
N VAL A 72 -14.35 -16.19 1.97
CA VAL A 72 -14.19 -17.30 2.90
C VAL A 72 -14.54 -18.62 2.23
N PHE A 73 -15.62 -18.69 1.43
CA PHE A 73 -16.01 -19.90 0.67
C PHE A 73 -14.92 -20.36 -0.32
N LYS A 74 -14.14 -19.43 -0.87
CA LYS A 74 -13.02 -19.73 -1.79
C LYS A 74 -11.71 -20.09 -1.08
N SER A 75 -11.63 -19.86 0.23
CA SER A 75 -10.44 -20.09 1.02
C SER A 75 -10.36 -21.51 1.57
N LYS A 76 -9.18 -21.89 2.08
CA LYS A 76 -9.01 -23.16 2.83
C LYS A 76 -9.78 -23.19 4.17
N HIS A 77 -10.34 -22.06 4.61
CA HIS A 77 -11.06 -21.93 5.87
C HIS A 77 -12.59 -21.89 5.73
N LYS A 78 -13.14 -22.33 4.59
CA LYS A 78 -14.59 -22.33 4.35
C LYS A 78 -15.38 -23.04 5.45
N GLU A 79 -14.87 -24.13 6.02
CA GLU A 79 -15.51 -24.90 7.10
C GLU A 79 -15.49 -24.16 8.47
N ARG A 80 -14.79 -23.04 8.60
CA ARG A 80 -14.75 -22.21 9.79
C ARG A 80 -15.76 -21.06 9.74
N LEU A 81 -16.49 -20.89 8.65
CA LEU A 81 -17.55 -19.89 8.53
C LEU A 81 -18.71 -20.31 9.44
N ALA A 82 -18.89 -19.60 10.55
CA ALA A 82 -19.93 -19.86 11.53
C ALA A 82 -21.20 -19.05 11.26
N GLU A 83 -21.06 -17.82 10.77
CA GLU A 83 -22.20 -16.92 10.56
C GLU A 83 -21.86 -15.89 9.46
N ILE A 84 -22.86 -15.54 8.63
CA ILE A 84 -22.82 -14.39 7.75
C ILE A 84 -23.60 -13.26 8.44
N VAL A 85 -22.94 -12.13 8.70
CA VAL A 85 -23.46 -11.05 9.53
C VAL A 85 -23.94 -9.88 8.69
N GLY A 86 -25.23 -9.57 8.78
CA GLY A 86 -25.87 -8.45 8.09
C GLY A 86 -26.28 -8.77 6.65
N GLU A 87 -26.60 -7.72 5.90
CA GLU A 87 -27.04 -7.77 4.51
C GLU A 87 -26.32 -6.65 3.72
N ILE A 88 -26.19 -6.78 2.41
CA ILE A 88 -25.65 -5.75 1.51
C ILE A 88 -26.55 -5.60 0.29
N GLY A 89 -26.54 -4.41 -0.32
CA GLY A 89 -27.15 -4.16 -1.61
C GLY A 89 -26.23 -4.56 -2.77
N GLU A 90 -26.65 -4.26 -3.99
CA GLU A 90 -25.86 -4.50 -5.19
C GLU A 90 -24.55 -3.68 -5.22
N VAL A 91 -24.59 -2.49 -4.64
CA VAL A 91 -23.44 -1.59 -4.52
C VAL A 91 -23.13 -1.38 -3.05
N THR A 92 -21.92 -1.69 -2.65
CA THR A 92 -21.46 -1.53 -1.26
C THR A 92 -20.93 -0.12 -1.01
N THR A 93 -21.15 0.37 0.21
CA THR A 93 -20.78 1.72 0.65
C THR A 93 -20.03 1.70 1.98
N ALA A 94 -19.50 2.85 2.40
CA ALA A 94 -18.93 3.05 3.72
C ALA A 94 -19.95 2.78 4.85
N ASP A 95 -21.23 3.08 4.61
CA ASP A 95 -22.31 2.79 5.58
C ASP A 95 -22.49 1.29 5.81
N ASP A 96 -22.32 0.46 4.78
CA ASP A 96 -22.33 -1.00 4.94
C ASP A 96 -21.18 -1.47 5.81
N THR A 97 -19.99 -0.93 5.60
CA THR A 97 -18.80 -1.22 6.43
C THR A 97 -19.10 -0.90 7.91
N ARG A 98 -19.60 0.31 8.19
CA ARG A 98 -19.92 0.75 9.57
C ARG A 98 -21.02 -0.10 10.19
N ARG A 99 -22.09 -0.34 9.46
CA ARG A 99 -23.24 -1.13 9.94
C ARG A 99 -22.85 -2.56 10.26
N ILE A 100 -22.14 -3.24 9.35
CA ILE A 100 -21.74 -4.64 9.53
C ILE A 100 -20.71 -4.77 10.66
N ALA A 101 -19.75 -3.86 10.78
CA ALA A 101 -18.79 -3.87 11.89
C ALA A 101 -19.49 -3.75 13.26
N ARG A 102 -20.54 -2.90 13.39
CA ARG A 102 -21.36 -2.81 14.60
C ARG A 102 -22.12 -4.10 14.89
N LEU A 103 -22.75 -4.70 13.87
CA LEU A 103 -23.43 -5.98 14.02
C LEU A 103 -22.47 -7.10 14.46
N MET A 104 -21.26 -7.14 13.94
CA MET A 104 -20.24 -8.09 14.39
C MET A 104 -19.87 -7.88 15.86
N LEU A 105 -19.77 -6.62 16.30
CA LEU A 105 -19.51 -6.29 17.71
C LEU A 105 -20.67 -6.79 18.61
N GLU A 106 -21.93 -6.61 18.21
CA GLU A 106 -23.11 -7.16 18.90
C GLU A 106 -23.07 -8.69 18.99
N LYS A 107 -22.48 -9.35 17.99
CA LYS A 107 -22.23 -10.80 17.98
C LYS A 107 -21.06 -11.23 18.86
N ARG A 108 -20.45 -10.30 19.60
CA ARG A 108 -19.32 -10.54 20.52
C ARG A 108 -18.13 -11.22 19.86
N ILE A 109 -17.62 -10.62 18.78
CA ILE A 109 -16.34 -11.02 18.20
C ILE A 109 -15.19 -10.69 19.16
N ASP A 110 -14.14 -11.50 19.15
CA ASP A 110 -12.91 -11.28 19.94
C ASP A 110 -11.91 -10.38 19.22
N LEU A 111 -11.96 -10.35 17.88
CA LEU A 111 -11.09 -9.60 17.01
C LEU A 111 -11.82 -9.28 15.69
N LEU A 112 -11.58 -8.11 15.12
CA LEU A 112 -12.03 -7.76 13.78
C LEU A 112 -10.84 -7.73 12.79
N VAL A 113 -10.89 -8.57 11.77
CA VAL A 113 -10.01 -8.46 10.60
C VAL A 113 -10.73 -7.69 9.53
N PHE A 114 -10.16 -6.57 9.09
CA PHE A 114 -10.69 -5.80 7.98
C PHE A 114 -9.67 -5.67 6.85
N VAL A 115 -10.15 -5.69 5.61
CA VAL A 115 -9.31 -5.56 4.40
C VAL A 115 -9.68 -4.27 3.68
N GLY A 116 -8.70 -3.36 3.56
CA GLY A 116 -8.98 -2.04 2.99
C GLY A 116 -7.79 -1.09 3.03
N GLY A 117 -8.08 0.20 3.00
CA GLY A 117 -7.16 1.32 3.15
C GLY A 117 -7.57 2.25 4.31
N ASP A 118 -6.99 3.46 4.37
CA ASP A 118 -7.22 4.43 5.44
C ASP A 118 -8.71 4.80 5.59
N GLY A 119 -9.45 4.96 4.47
CA GLY A 119 -10.91 5.18 4.50
C GLY A 119 -11.65 4.05 5.23
N THR A 120 -11.28 2.80 4.96
CA THR A 120 -11.88 1.65 5.65
C THR A 120 -11.51 1.62 7.13
N ALA A 121 -10.28 2.00 7.49
CA ALA A 121 -9.85 2.11 8.89
C ALA A 121 -10.66 3.18 9.66
N ARG A 122 -10.99 4.32 9.03
CA ARG A 122 -11.90 5.34 9.59
C ARG A 122 -13.30 4.79 9.82
N ASP A 123 -13.87 4.12 8.79
CA ASP A 123 -15.22 3.53 8.90
C ASP A 123 -15.30 2.48 10.02
N VAL A 124 -14.25 1.68 10.19
CA VAL A 124 -14.13 0.72 11.30
C VAL A 124 -14.06 1.46 12.63
N LEU A 125 -13.23 2.51 12.75
CA LEU A 125 -13.14 3.30 13.99
C LEU A 125 -14.48 3.93 14.37
N ASP A 126 -15.19 4.52 13.40
CA ASP A 126 -16.54 5.09 13.62
C ASP A 126 -17.58 4.03 14.06
N ALA A 127 -17.36 2.78 13.70
CA ALA A 127 -18.28 1.70 14.00
C ALA A 127 -18.06 1.06 15.36
N ILE A 128 -16.80 0.78 15.72
CA ILE A 128 -16.47 -0.04 16.87
C ILE A 128 -15.65 0.68 17.95
N ASP A 129 -15.18 1.91 17.65
CA ASP A 129 -14.23 2.63 18.52
C ASP A 129 -13.06 1.70 18.90
N GLN A 130 -12.83 1.50 20.18
CA GLN A 130 -11.78 0.62 20.70
C GLN A 130 -12.35 -0.62 21.43
N ALA A 131 -13.57 -1.03 21.09
CA ALA A 131 -14.26 -2.11 21.81
C ALA A 131 -13.57 -3.47 21.67
N VAL A 132 -13.02 -3.78 20.50
CA VAL A 132 -12.25 -4.99 20.21
C VAL A 132 -10.96 -4.64 19.44
N PRO A 133 -9.89 -5.45 19.55
CA PRO A 133 -8.71 -5.25 18.73
C PRO A 133 -9.00 -5.52 17.25
N VAL A 134 -8.20 -4.89 16.38
CA VAL A 134 -8.30 -5.07 14.92
C VAL A 134 -6.99 -5.58 14.31
N ILE A 135 -7.09 -6.19 13.14
CA ILE A 135 -5.98 -6.40 12.20
C ILE A 135 -6.38 -5.81 10.85
N GLY A 136 -5.68 -4.79 10.40
CA GLY A 136 -5.85 -4.24 9.06
C GLY A 136 -5.03 -5.01 8.03
N VAL A 137 -5.69 -5.66 7.07
CA VAL A 137 -5.05 -6.28 5.91
C VAL A 137 -4.95 -5.23 4.79
N PRO A 138 -3.74 -4.91 4.35
CA PRO A 138 -3.54 -3.78 3.46
C PRO A 138 -3.97 -4.08 2.02
N SER A 139 -4.85 -3.24 1.46
CA SER A 139 -5.24 -3.25 0.05
C SER A 139 -5.42 -1.86 -0.57
N GLY A 140 -5.26 -0.80 0.22
CA GLY A 140 -5.36 0.58 -0.25
C GLY A 140 -4.16 1.00 -1.10
N VAL A 141 -4.37 2.00 -1.96
CA VAL A 141 -3.31 2.61 -2.79
C VAL A 141 -2.30 3.36 -1.91
N LYS A 142 -2.80 4.06 -0.92
CA LYS A 142 -2.05 4.88 0.02
C LYS A 142 -2.57 4.60 1.41
N MET A 143 -1.68 4.22 2.28
CA MET A 143 -2.02 3.85 3.64
C MET A 143 -1.03 4.51 4.58
N TYR A 144 -1.58 5.37 5.41
CA TYR A 144 -0.83 6.20 6.35
C TYR A 144 -1.07 5.75 7.79
N SER A 145 -2.24 5.16 8.05
CA SER A 145 -2.60 4.62 9.36
C SER A 145 -1.68 3.48 9.78
N SER A 146 -1.36 3.44 11.07
CA SER A 146 -0.45 2.46 11.67
C SER A 146 -1.15 1.14 12.08
N VAL A 147 -2.43 0.98 11.75
CA VAL A 147 -3.26 -0.20 12.10
C VAL A 147 -3.11 -1.36 11.13
N PHE A 148 -2.37 -1.16 10.04
CA PHE A 148 -2.21 -2.19 9.01
C PHE A 148 -0.99 -3.07 9.26
N ALA A 149 -1.13 -4.34 8.94
CA ALA A 149 0.01 -5.23 8.76
C ALA A 149 0.86 -4.81 7.56
N VAL A 150 2.11 -5.29 7.51
CA VAL A 150 3.02 -5.00 6.39
C VAL A 150 2.49 -5.55 5.06
N ASN A 151 1.89 -6.74 5.08
CA ASN A 151 1.26 -7.39 3.93
C ASN A 151 0.25 -8.46 4.42
N PRO A 152 -0.52 -9.12 3.53
CA PRO A 152 -1.48 -10.15 3.92
C PRO A 152 -0.87 -11.31 4.71
N ARG A 153 0.34 -11.75 4.37
CA ARG A 153 1.06 -12.80 5.11
C ARG A 153 1.41 -12.37 6.54
N ALA A 154 1.88 -11.13 6.71
CA ALA A 154 2.15 -10.58 8.03
C ALA A 154 0.85 -10.46 8.86
N ALA A 155 -0.28 -10.08 8.22
CA ALA A 155 -1.59 -10.07 8.88
C ALA A 155 -2.00 -11.46 9.37
N ALA A 156 -1.75 -12.52 8.59
CA ALA A 156 -1.97 -13.90 9.02
C ALA A 156 -1.13 -14.26 10.25
N GLY A 157 0.16 -13.91 10.24
CA GLY A 157 1.05 -14.10 11.41
C GLY A 157 0.57 -13.34 12.65
N LEU A 158 0.02 -12.13 12.50
CA LEU A 158 -0.59 -11.38 13.61
C LEU A 158 -1.83 -12.10 14.18
N LEU A 159 -2.71 -12.62 13.32
CA LEU A 159 -3.85 -13.42 13.76
C LEU A 159 -3.39 -14.67 14.52
N GLU A 160 -2.42 -15.39 14.00
CA GLU A 160 -1.86 -16.58 14.66
C GLU A 160 -1.25 -16.24 16.02
N ALA A 161 -0.49 -15.14 16.13
CA ALA A 161 0.06 -14.68 17.41
C ALA A 161 -1.03 -14.29 18.41
N PHE A 162 -2.11 -13.66 17.94
CA PHE A 162 -3.29 -13.34 18.77
C PHE A 162 -3.95 -14.62 19.29
N LEU A 163 -4.20 -15.60 18.43
CA LEU A 163 -4.84 -16.87 18.80
C LEU A 163 -4.02 -17.68 19.80
N ARG A 164 -2.68 -17.55 19.77
CA ARG A 164 -1.78 -18.17 20.77
C ARG A 164 -1.63 -17.36 22.06
N GLY A 165 -2.21 -16.15 22.13
CA GLY A 165 -2.02 -15.25 23.27
C GLY A 165 -0.62 -14.64 23.37
N GLU A 166 0.13 -14.61 22.29
CA GLU A 166 1.52 -14.13 22.21
C GLU A 166 1.62 -12.67 21.71
N ALA A 167 0.52 -12.11 21.22
CA ALA A 167 0.51 -10.78 20.64
C ALA A 167 0.24 -9.69 21.67
N ALA A 168 0.93 -8.56 21.57
CA ALA A 168 0.56 -7.33 22.26
C ALA A 168 -0.61 -6.66 21.56
N ILE A 169 -1.50 -6.04 22.35
CA ILE A 169 -2.56 -5.17 21.84
C ILE A 169 -2.16 -3.74 22.22
N VAL A 170 -2.06 -2.87 21.21
CA VAL A 170 -1.62 -1.49 21.36
C VAL A 170 -2.55 -0.55 20.61
N GLU A 171 -2.62 0.70 21.06
CA GLU A 171 -3.31 1.76 20.33
C GLU A 171 -2.42 2.26 19.18
N ARG A 172 -3.01 2.41 18.00
CA ARG A 172 -2.35 2.91 16.80
C ARG A 172 -3.20 3.94 16.09
N GLU A 173 -2.52 4.90 15.48
CA GLU A 173 -3.16 6.01 14.79
C GLU A 173 -3.92 5.54 13.56
N VAL A 174 -5.14 6.02 13.42
CA VAL A 174 -5.92 6.07 12.19
C VAL A 174 -5.75 7.49 11.63
N LEU A 175 -5.23 7.57 10.43
CA LEU A 175 -4.92 8.83 9.77
C LEU A 175 -5.88 9.07 8.60
N ASP A 176 -6.18 10.33 8.37
CA ASP A 176 -6.99 10.79 7.26
C ASP A 176 -6.17 11.67 6.33
N ILE A 177 -6.41 11.53 5.03
CA ILE A 177 -5.79 12.38 4.02
C ILE A 177 -6.81 13.40 3.57
N ASP A 178 -6.42 14.66 3.52
CA ASP A 178 -7.21 15.69 2.87
C ASP A 178 -7.21 15.42 1.36
N GLU A 179 -8.32 14.85 0.85
CA GLU A 179 -8.44 14.47 -0.55
C GLU A 179 -8.41 15.66 -1.51
N GLU A 180 -8.89 16.84 -1.07
CA GLU A 180 -8.85 18.05 -1.91
C GLU A 180 -7.42 18.56 -2.04
N ALA A 181 -6.69 18.65 -0.95
CA ALA A 181 -5.27 18.97 -0.97
C ALA A 181 -4.51 17.95 -1.82
N PHE A 182 -4.84 16.67 -1.65
CA PHE A 182 -4.23 15.59 -2.41
C PHE A 182 -4.49 15.68 -3.93
N ARG A 183 -5.69 16.11 -4.37
CA ARG A 183 -5.97 16.38 -5.79
C ARG A 183 -5.17 17.54 -6.34
N ARG A 184 -4.80 18.51 -5.48
CA ARG A 184 -3.88 19.62 -5.81
C ARG A 184 -2.41 19.22 -5.71
N ASP A 185 -2.11 17.91 -5.53
CA ASP A 185 -0.77 17.35 -5.38
C ASP A 185 -0.08 17.78 -4.05
N GLU A 186 -0.88 18.17 -3.05
CA GLU A 186 -0.46 18.50 -1.68
C GLU A 186 -0.78 17.33 -0.75
N LEU A 187 0.18 16.92 0.09
CA LEU A 187 -0.02 15.87 1.08
C LEU A 187 -0.33 16.47 2.44
N VAL A 188 -1.61 16.51 2.81
CA VAL A 188 -2.06 16.92 4.14
C VAL A 188 -2.64 15.71 4.84
N ILE A 189 -2.02 15.30 5.96
CA ILE A 189 -2.41 14.15 6.78
C ILE A 189 -2.89 14.69 8.13
N ARG A 190 -4.05 14.18 8.59
CA ARG A 190 -4.63 14.52 9.89
C ARG A 190 -4.80 13.26 10.72
N LEU A 191 -4.59 13.39 12.03
CA LEU A 191 -4.99 12.33 12.96
C LEU A 191 -6.51 12.28 13.02
N TYR A 192 -7.09 11.10 12.74
CA TYR A 192 -8.53 10.86 12.83
C TYR A 192 -8.93 10.28 14.20
N GLY A 193 -8.12 9.35 14.71
CA GLY A 193 -8.30 8.72 16.01
C GLY A 193 -7.36 7.54 16.22
N TYR A 194 -7.72 6.67 17.16
CA TYR A 194 -6.90 5.50 17.52
C TYR A 194 -7.76 4.23 17.54
N LEU A 195 -7.21 3.13 17.04
CA LEU A 195 -7.76 1.78 17.18
C LEU A 195 -6.80 0.91 17.99
N LYS A 196 -7.34 0.00 18.78
CA LYS A 196 -6.56 -1.11 19.33
C LYS A 196 -6.20 -2.08 18.22
N THR A 197 -4.94 -2.38 18.04
CA THR A 197 -4.49 -3.32 17.01
C THR A 197 -3.58 -4.39 17.60
N VAL A 198 -3.59 -5.55 17.00
CA VAL A 198 -2.61 -6.62 17.27
C VAL A 198 -1.26 -6.17 16.73
N PHE A 199 -0.25 -6.16 17.59
CA PHE A 199 1.06 -5.61 17.29
C PHE A 199 2.17 -6.66 17.37
N HIS A 200 3.03 -6.63 16.36
CA HIS A 200 4.35 -7.28 16.37
C HIS A 200 5.31 -6.40 15.56
N GLN A 201 6.51 -6.16 16.10
CA GLN A 201 7.45 -5.18 15.56
C GLN A 201 7.80 -5.39 14.08
N GLU A 202 7.92 -6.63 13.62
CA GLU A 202 8.27 -6.96 12.24
C GLU A 202 7.05 -7.07 11.29
N MET A 203 5.84 -7.25 11.82
CA MET A 203 4.63 -7.55 11.06
C MET A 203 3.69 -6.37 10.92
N THR A 204 3.86 -5.32 11.74
CA THR A 204 2.99 -4.13 11.76
C THR A 204 3.66 -2.97 11.05
N GLN A 205 2.88 -2.16 10.35
CA GLN A 205 3.39 -0.94 9.73
C GLN A 205 3.79 0.07 10.81
N GLY A 206 4.99 0.63 10.68
CA GLY A 206 5.39 1.81 11.45
C GLY A 206 4.64 3.07 10.96
N GLY A 207 4.35 4.00 11.87
CA GLY A 207 3.82 5.31 11.52
C GLY A 207 4.76 6.04 10.55
N LYS A 208 4.20 6.89 9.67
CA LYS A 208 5.02 7.71 8.77
C LYS A 208 5.68 8.83 9.56
N THR A 209 7.00 8.81 9.61
CA THR A 209 7.80 9.93 10.06
C THR A 209 7.95 10.92 8.90
N LEU A 210 7.48 12.15 9.06
CA LEU A 210 7.78 13.25 8.14
C LEU A 210 9.20 13.73 8.45
N PHE A 211 10.13 13.45 7.55
CA PHE A 211 11.46 14.04 7.59
C PHE A 211 11.40 15.38 6.87
N SER A 212 11.65 16.49 7.57
CA SER A 212 11.75 17.81 6.98
C SER A 212 12.83 18.62 7.70
N GLY A 213 13.69 19.26 6.91
CA GLY A 213 14.75 20.15 7.38
C GLY A 213 15.55 20.73 6.21
N ILE A 214 16.21 21.86 6.43
CA ILE A 214 17.03 22.54 5.39
C ILE A 214 18.07 21.57 4.80
N HIS A 215 18.75 20.79 5.62
CA HIS A 215 19.72 19.78 5.19
C HIS A 215 19.11 18.66 4.34
N GLU A 216 17.82 18.35 4.51
CA GLU A 216 17.17 17.33 3.70
C GLU A 216 16.87 17.80 2.28
N GLU A 217 16.49 19.06 2.09
CA GLU A 217 16.29 19.63 0.75
C GLU A 217 17.62 19.75 0.00
N GLU A 218 18.68 20.22 0.64
CA GLU A 218 20.03 20.24 0.06
C GLU A 218 20.49 18.84 -0.38
N ASN A 219 20.21 17.82 0.44
CA ASN A 219 20.54 16.42 0.12
C ASN A 219 19.72 15.91 -1.08
N LYS A 220 18.42 16.25 -1.17
CA LYS A 220 17.59 15.91 -2.34
C LYS A 220 18.12 16.58 -3.62
N GLU A 221 18.55 17.83 -3.53
CA GLU A 221 19.11 18.56 -4.66
C GLU A 221 20.46 17.95 -5.11
N ALA A 222 21.30 17.52 -4.17
CA ALA A 222 22.56 16.82 -4.46
C ALA A 222 22.32 15.49 -5.17
N ILE A 223 21.34 14.67 -4.69
CA ILE A 223 20.91 13.44 -5.33
C ILE A 223 20.40 13.72 -6.75
N ALA A 224 19.52 14.71 -6.88
CA ALA A 224 18.90 15.05 -8.17
C ALA A 224 19.96 15.46 -9.20
N ARG A 225 20.88 16.32 -8.83
CA ARG A 225 22.01 16.74 -9.70
C ARG A 225 22.83 15.55 -10.16
N TYR A 226 23.21 14.66 -9.21
CA TYR A 226 23.99 13.46 -9.57
C TYR A 226 23.24 12.56 -10.54
N VAL A 227 21.93 12.33 -10.33
CA VAL A 227 21.11 11.50 -11.22
C VAL A 227 21.01 12.13 -12.61
N VAL A 228 20.72 13.42 -12.70
CA VAL A 228 20.57 14.15 -13.98
C VAL A 228 21.87 14.13 -14.79
N GLU A 229 23.01 14.37 -14.16
CA GLU A 229 24.33 14.31 -14.82
C GLU A 229 24.68 12.91 -15.35
N ASN A 230 24.10 11.86 -14.78
CA ASN A 230 24.32 10.47 -15.19
C ASN A 230 23.18 9.88 -16.04
N MET A 231 22.21 10.69 -16.46
CA MET A 231 21.16 10.26 -17.40
C MET A 231 21.74 10.05 -18.80
N SER A 232 21.43 8.89 -19.40
CA SER A 232 21.85 8.56 -20.75
C SER A 232 20.86 9.08 -21.79
N GLN A 233 21.35 9.48 -22.95
CA GLN A 233 20.51 9.78 -24.10
C GLN A 233 19.76 8.53 -24.57
N ASP A 234 18.60 8.73 -25.20
CA ASP A 234 17.73 7.68 -25.75
C ASP A 234 17.32 6.61 -24.74
N THR A 235 17.32 6.98 -23.45
CA THR A 235 16.84 6.17 -22.35
C THR A 235 15.60 6.83 -21.74
N VAL A 236 14.51 6.06 -21.63
CA VAL A 236 13.31 6.47 -20.95
C VAL A 236 13.49 6.31 -19.46
N TYR A 237 13.23 7.35 -18.69
CA TYR A 237 13.25 7.33 -17.23
C TYR A 237 11.83 7.45 -16.68
N VAL A 238 11.38 6.42 -15.97
CA VAL A 238 10.10 6.39 -15.27
C VAL A 238 10.34 6.87 -13.84
N LEU A 239 9.85 8.06 -13.52
CA LEU A 239 10.01 8.72 -12.23
C LEU A 239 8.84 8.36 -11.31
N GLY A 240 9.07 7.55 -10.29
CA GLY A 240 8.07 7.19 -9.29
C GLY A 240 7.66 8.37 -8.38
N PRO A 241 6.63 8.19 -7.53
CA PRO A 241 6.20 9.22 -6.58
C PRO A 241 7.23 9.46 -5.46
N GLY A 242 7.12 10.64 -4.83
CA GLY A 242 7.90 11.03 -3.67
C GLY A 242 8.86 12.18 -3.91
N SER A 243 9.07 13.03 -2.87
CA SER A 243 9.80 14.29 -2.96
C SER A 243 11.26 14.14 -3.44
N THR A 244 11.95 13.07 -3.06
CA THR A 244 13.34 12.82 -3.51
C THR A 244 13.41 12.56 -5.02
N VAL A 245 12.46 11.79 -5.59
CA VAL A 245 12.40 11.56 -7.03
C VAL A 245 11.97 12.84 -7.76
N LYS A 246 11.03 13.59 -7.19
CA LYS A 246 10.54 14.84 -7.82
C LYS A 246 11.59 15.95 -7.82
N ALA A 247 12.58 15.92 -6.94
CA ALA A 247 13.73 16.81 -7.03
C ALA A 247 14.50 16.61 -8.36
N ILE A 248 14.50 15.40 -8.93
CA ILE A 248 15.09 15.10 -10.24
C ILE A 248 14.33 15.82 -11.36
N ALA A 249 12.99 15.73 -11.36
CA ALA A 249 12.16 16.43 -12.35
C ALA A 249 12.32 17.96 -12.22
N LYS A 250 12.40 18.48 -10.99
CA LYS A 250 12.69 19.90 -10.72
C LYS A 250 14.06 20.31 -11.28
N ALA A 251 15.09 19.49 -11.08
CA ALA A 251 16.43 19.76 -11.62
C ALA A 251 16.49 19.74 -13.15
N LEU A 252 15.58 19.00 -13.80
CA LEU A 252 15.40 19.01 -15.26
C LEU A 252 14.53 20.18 -15.75
N GLY A 253 13.98 21.02 -14.86
CA GLY A 253 13.06 22.11 -15.20
C GLY A 253 11.69 21.66 -15.72
N LEU A 254 11.27 20.44 -15.34
CA LEU A 254 10.04 19.84 -15.83
C LEU A 254 8.87 20.03 -14.87
N GLU A 255 7.67 20.14 -15.42
CA GLU A 255 6.45 19.91 -14.63
C GLU A 255 6.40 18.47 -14.13
N TYR A 256 5.92 18.26 -12.92
CA TYR A 256 5.89 16.93 -12.28
C TYR A 256 4.67 16.74 -11.39
N THR A 257 4.39 15.47 -11.08
CA THR A 257 3.40 15.07 -10.05
C THR A 257 4.11 14.57 -8.80
N LEU A 258 3.78 15.11 -7.62
CA LEU A 258 4.42 14.67 -6.36
C LEU A 258 4.06 13.22 -6.02
N LEU A 259 2.87 12.81 -6.33
CA LEU A 259 2.25 11.55 -5.91
C LEU A 259 1.99 10.58 -7.07
N GLY A 260 2.22 11.03 -8.30
CA GLY A 260 2.07 10.26 -9.52
C GLY A 260 3.39 9.72 -10.06
N VAL A 261 3.32 9.12 -11.23
CA VAL A 261 4.46 8.62 -12.00
C VAL A 261 4.62 9.48 -13.24
N ASP A 262 5.78 10.06 -13.44
CA ASP A 262 6.09 10.85 -14.63
C ASP A 262 7.12 10.14 -15.49
N VAL A 263 7.10 10.36 -16.80
CA VAL A 263 8.01 9.70 -17.74
C VAL A 263 8.80 10.74 -18.52
N VAL A 264 10.12 10.58 -18.55
CA VAL A 264 11.07 11.52 -19.15
C VAL A 264 11.93 10.82 -20.19
N LEU A 265 12.12 11.48 -21.34
CA LEU A 265 13.04 11.07 -22.39
C LEU A 265 13.86 12.28 -22.86
N ASN A 266 15.19 12.18 -22.87
CA ASN A 266 16.10 13.23 -23.32
C ASN A 266 15.82 14.61 -22.68
N GLY A 267 15.55 14.61 -21.36
CA GLY A 267 15.24 15.83 -20.60
C GLY A 267 13.86 16.45 -20.92
N ARG A 268 12.97 15.73 -21.60
CA ARG A 268 11.61 16.19 -21.90
C ARG A 268 10.58 15.28 -21.28
N LEU A 269 9.49 15.86 -20.80
CA LEU A 269 8.36 15.11 -20.25
C LEU A 269 7.61 14.39 -21.39
N LEU A 270 7.56 13.05 -21.31
CA LEU A 270 6.84 12.22 -22.26
C LEU A 270 5.41 11.94 -21.80
N TYR A 271 5.25 11.62 -20.52
CA TYR A 271 3.95 11.45 -19.86
C TYR A 271 3.99 12.09 -18.46
N LYS A 272 2.95 12.87 -18.13
CA LYS A 272 2.68 13.35 -16.79
C LYS A 272 1.59 12.47 -16.16
N ASP A 273 1.78 12.07 -14.92
CA ASP A 273 0.86 11.18 -14.16
C ASP A 273 0.50 9.89 -14.93
N ALA A 274 1.54 9.21 -15.41
CA ALA A 274 1.41 7.96 -16.18
C ALA A 274 0.80 6.85 -15.35
N TRP A 275 -0.01 6.01 -15.99
CA TRP A 275 -0.60 4.81 -15.41
C TRP A 275 -0.18 3.55 -16.18
N GLU A 276 -0.55 2.35 -15.68
CA GLU A 276 -0.04 1.08 -16.19
C GLU A 276 -0.04 0.97 -17.72
N ALA A 277 -1.13 1.38 -18.40
CA ALA A 277 -1.22 1.26 -19.86
C ALA A 277 -0.16 2.10 -20.59
N HIS A 278 0.13 3.32 -20.10
CA HIS A 278 1.22 4.14 -20.64
C HIS A 278 2.56 3.46 -20.47
N LEU A 279 2.82 2.89 -19.29
CA LEU A 279 4.08 2.23 -18.95
C LEU A 279 4.28 0.94 -19.76
N LEU A 280 3.23 0.17 -19.98
CA LEU A 280 3.29 -1.03 -20.81
C LEU A 280 3.55 -0.70 -22.28
N LYS A 281 2.99 0.43 -22.76
CA LYS A 281 3.26 0.93 -24.10
C LYS A 281 4.72 1.36 -24.27
N LEU A 282 5.31 2.03 -23.27
CA LEU A 282 6.73 2.39 -23.30
C LEU A 282 7.64 1.19 -23.54
N LEU A 283 7.32 0.04 -22.96
CA LEU A 283 8.13 -1.18 -23.15
C LEU A 283 7.99 -1.79 -24.56
N GLN A 284 7.00 -1.38 -25.32
CA GLN A 284 6.85 -1.75 -26.73
C GLN A 284 7.57 -0.77 -27.66
N ASP A 285 7.52 0.52 -27.30
CA ASP A 285 8.01 1.61 -28.14
C ASP A 285 9.52 1.89 -27.94
N TYR A 286 10.07 1.53 -26.77
CA TYR A 286 11.45 1.88 -26.39
C TYR A 286 12.22 0.67 -25.85
N GLY A 287 13.47 0.51 -26.28
CA GLY A 287 14.35 -0.58 -25.86
C GLY A 287 15.05 -0.36 -24.50
N ASN A 288 15.24 0.90 -24.11
CA ASN A 288 15.95 1.27 -22.87
C ASN A 288 15.01 2.02 -21.94
N VAL A 289 14.54 1.34 -20.89
CA VAL A 289 13.65 1.92 -19.87
C VAL A 289 14.26 1.70 -18.50
N LYS A 290 14.45 2.78 -17.74
CA LYS A 290 14.90 2.75 -16.34
C LYS A 290 13.83 3.31 -15.42
N VAL A 291 13.77 2.77 -14.20
CA VAL A 291 12.79 3.16 -13.19
C VAL A 291 13.53 3.79 -12.02
N ILE A 292 13.14 5.01 -11.64
CA ILE A 292 13.70 5.71 -10.49
C ILE A 292 12.64 5.77 -9.40
N VAL A 293 12.95 5.20 -8.23
CA VAL A 293 12.03 5.14 -7.08
C VAL A 293 12.70 5.58 -5.79
N THR A 294 11.89 6.00 -4.85
CA THR A 294 12.31 6.26 -3.46
C THR A 294 11.47 5.40 -2.50
N PRO A 295 12.02 4.96 -1.36
CA PRO A 295 11.23 4.29 -0.35
C PRO A 295 10.05 5.16 0.09
N ILE A 296 8.85 4.58 0.15
CA ILE A 296 7.63 5.30 0.48
C ILE A 296 7.37 5.25 1.99
N GLY A 297 7.27 6.43 2.59
CA GLY A 297 7.06 6.58 4.03
C GLY A 297 8.15 5.94 4.89
N GLY A 298 7.85 5.69 6.16
CA GLY A 298 8.73 4.99 7.11
C GLY A 298 8.74 3.46 6.97
N GLN A 299 8.06 2.91 5.97
CA GLN A 299 7.89 1.45 5.81
C GLN A 299 8.93 0.81 4.89
N GLY A 300 9.64 1.61 4.10
CA GLY A 300 10.69 1.13 3.20
C GLY A 300 10.19 0.44 1.92
N PHE A 301 8.90 0.57 1.54
CA PHE A 301 8.42 0.03 0.28
C PHE A 301 8.95 0.83 -0.91
N ILE A 302 9.56 0.13 -1.87
CA ILE A 302 9.98 0.72 -3.15
C ILE A 302 8.97 0.41 -4.27
N PHE A 303 8.20 -0.66 -4.15
CA PHE A 303 7.13 -1.05 -5.08
C PHE A 303 5.90 -1.59 -4.35
N GLY A 304 4.72 -1.39 -4.94
CA GLY A 304 3.45 -1.94 -4.51
C GLY A 304 2.69 -1.08 -3.49
N ARG A 305 3.31 -0.03 -2.98
CA ARG A 305 2.70 0.93 -2.05
C ARG A 305 2.89 2.34 -2.55
N GLY A 306 1.78 3.03 -2.85
CA GLY A 306 1.80 4.40 -3.34
C GLY A 306 2.27 4.57 -4.79
N ASN A 307 2.63 3.48 -5.48
CA ASN A 307 3.09 3.49 -6.87
C ASN A 307 2.62 2.25 -7.66
N GLN A 308 1.36 1.82 -7.45
CA GLN A 308 0.79 0.64 -8.11
C GLN A 308 0.70 0.76 -9.64
N GLN A 309 0.88 1.96 -10.20
CA GLN A 309 1.08 2.18 -11.63
C GLN A 309 2.27 1.37 -12.16
N LEU A 310 3.33 1.24 -11.32
CA LEU A 310 4.46 0.33 -11.55
C LEU A 310 4.01 -1.11 -11.22
N SER A 311 3.13 -1.64 -12.04
CA SER A 311 2.44 -2.92 -11.80
C SER A 311 3.37 -4.12 -11.93
N PRO A 312 2.97 -5.31 -11.44
CA PRO A 312 3.71 -6.55 -11.67
C PRO A 312 3.95 -6.81 -13.16
N ARG A 313 2.98 -6.52 -14.04
CA ARG A 313 3.09 -6.70 -15.50
C ARG A 313 4.17 -5.82 -16.10
N PHE A 314 4.33 -4.60 -15.61
CA PHE A 314 5.40 -3.70 -16.01
C PHE A 314 6.73 -4.13 -15.41
N LEU A 315 6.77 -4.32 -14.08
CA LEU A 315 7.99 -4.66 -13.35
C LEU A 315 8.60 -6.01 -13.76
N SER A 316 7.78 -6.99 -14.19
CA SER A 316 8.28 -8.27 -14.69
C SER A 316 9.19 -8.15 -15.91
N ARG A 317 9.13 -7.03 -16.64
CA ARG A 317 9.92 -6.74 -17.85
C ARG A 317 11.09 -5.78 -17.61
N ILE A 318 11.25 -5.28 -16.38
CA ILE A 318 12.35 -4.38 -16.00
C ILE A 318 13.45 -5.19 -15.31
N ASP A 319 14.68 -5.09 -15.76
CA ASP A 319 15.83 -5.73 -15.11
C ASP A 319 16.19 -5.00 -13.82
N LYS A 320 16.71 -5.72 -12.83
CA LYS A 320 17.16 -5.13 -11.55
C LYS A 320 18.19 -4.00 -11.73
N LYS A 321 19.07 -4.12 -12.72
CA LYS A 321 20.09 -3.12 -13.05
C LYS A 321 19.49 -1.80 -13.54
N ASP A 322 18.25 -1.82 -14.05
CA ASP A 322 17.53 -0.67 -14.56
C ASP A 322 16.59 -0.03 -13.51
N ILE A 323 16.65 -0.54 -12.29
CA ILE A 323 15.97 0.04 -11.11
C ILE A 323 16.99 0.88 -10.33
N ILE A 324 16.75 2.18 -10.30
CA ILE A 324 17.55 3.17 -9.58
C ILE A 324 16.78 3.57 -8.33
N ILE A 325 17.37 3.34 -7.16
CA ILE A 325 16.77 3.72 -5.89
C ILE A 325 17.48 4.96 -5.37
N VAL A 326 16.71 5.99 -5.03
CA VAL A 326 17.20 7.24 -4.45
C VAL A 326 16.54 7.48 -3.08
N SER A 327 17.27 7.97 -2.11
CA SER A 327 16.71 8.32 -0.79
C SER A 327 17.64 9.25 -0.06
N THR A 328 17.10 10.20 0.72
CA THR A 328 17.96 10.97 1.63
C THR A 328 18.62 10.03 2.65
N GLU A 329 19.82 10.39 3.10
CA GLU A 329 20.60 9.56 4.01
C GLU A 329 19.87 9.38 5.35
N SER A 330 19.24 10.44 5.87
CA SER A 330 18.45 10.40 7.09
C SER A 330 17.33 9.37 7.02
N LYS A 331 16.62 9.35 5.89
CA LYS A 331 15.52 8.41 5.66
C LYS A 331 16.01 6.97 5.54
N ILE A 332 17.07 6.72 4.75
CA ILE A 332 17.53 5.36 4.53
C ILE A 332 18.14 4.75 5.80
N ARG A 333 18.80 5.55 6.64
CA ARG A 333 19.34 5.11 7.93
C ARG A 333 18.26 4.78 8.97
N SER A 334 17.06 5.33 8.82
CA SER A 334 15.92 4.98 9.68
C SER A 334 15.24 3.66 9.27
N LEU A 335 15.62 3.10 8.11
CA LEU A 335 15.06 1.86 7.57
C LEU A 335 16.04 0.69 7.76
N GLU A 336 15.60 -0.39 8.37
CA GLU A 336 16.41 -1.62 8.48
C GLU A 336 16.56 -2.32 7.14
N ARG A 337 15.52 -2.28 6.32
CA ARG A 337 15.42 -2.96 5.02
C ARG A 337 14.44 -2.26 4.09
N LEU A 338 14.58 -2.50 2.80
CA LEU A 338 13.59 -2.12 1.81
C LEU A 338 12.60 -3.26 1.56
N ARG A 339 11.42 -2.96 1.02
CA ARG A 339 10.32 -3.91 0.85
C ARG A 339 9.68 -3.79 -0.53
N VAL A 340 9.13 -4.92 -0.99
CA VAL A 340 8.27 -5.00 -2.17
C VAL A 340 6.99 -5.74 -1.81
N ASP A 341 5.86 -5.26 -2.35
CA ASP A 341 4.54 -5.88 -2.19
C ASP A 341 3.68 -5.53 -3.41
N THR A 342 4.10 -6.01 -4.58
CA THR A 342 3.44 -5.69 -5.87
C THR A 342 2.10 -6.37 -6.02
N GLY A 343 1.80 -7.37 -5.20
CA GLY A 343 0.63 -8.25 -5.30
C GLY A 343 0.86 -9.50 -6.14
N ASP A 344 2.05 -9.65 -6.72
CA ASP A 344 2.48 -10.85 -7.44
C ASP A 344 3.72 -11.45 -6.75
N PRO A 345 3.58 -12.62 -6.08
CA PRO A 345 4.69 -13.22 -5.33
C PRO A 345 5.91 -13.58 -6.19
N VAL A 346 5.71 -13.87 -7.47
CA VAL A 346 6.82 -14.21 -8.40
C VAL A 346 7.64 -12.96 -8.71
N VAL A 347 6.96 -11.84 -8.98
CA VAL A 347 7.61 -10.55 -9.21
C VAL A 347 8.29 -10.06 -7.93
N ASP A 348 7.64 -10.17 -6.78
CA ASP A 348 8.21 -9.80 -5.49
C ASP A 348 9.50 -10.60 -5.21
N GLN A 349 9.46 -11.92 -5.39
CA GLN A 349 10.63 -12.79 -5.21
C GLN A 349 11.79 -12.40 -6.16
N ARG A 350 11.48 -12.06 -7.41
CA ARG A 350 12.48 -11.61 -8.39
C ARG A 350 13.13 -10.29 -8.00
N LEU A 351 12.37 -9.37 -7.40
CA LEU A 351 12.85 -8.05 -6.98
C LEU A 351 13.67 -8.08 -5.68
N ARG A 352 13.64 -9.15 -4.89
CA ARG A 352 14.45 -9.28 -3.67
C ARG A 352 15.93 -9.32 -3.96
N GLY A 353 16.73 -8.88 -2.98
CA GLY A 353 18.19 -8.88 -3.06
C GLY A 353 18.80 -7.58 -2.57
N TYR A 354 20.05 -7.32 -2.97
CA TYR A 354 20.79 -6.13 -2.56
C TYR A 354 20.77 -5.09 -3.68
N TYR A 355 20.53 -3.83 -3.30
CA TYR A 355 20.52 -2.70 -4.21
C TYR A 355 21.42 -1.58 -3.69
N LYS A 356 22.07 -0.89 -4.62
CA LYS A 356 22.70 0.40 -4.34
C LYS A 356 21.62 1.48 -4.29
N VAL A 357 21.59 2.25 -3.22
CA VAL A 357 20.70 3.41 -3.03
C VAL A 357 21.57 4.67 -3.13
N ILE A 358 21.23 5.58 -4.01
CA ILE A 358 21.88 6.89 -4.12
C ILE A 358 21.37 7.73 -2.95
N VAL A 359 22.27 8.17 -2.07
CA VAL A 359 21.93 8.89 -0.84
C VAL A 359 22.48 10.32 -0.81
N ASP A 360 23.36 10.65 -1.73
CA ASP A 360 23.95 11.99 -1.91
C ASP A 360 24.64 12.05 -3.29
N TYR A 361 25.26 13.20 -3.61
CA TYR A 361 26.06 13.34 -4.83
C TYR A 361 27.19 12.30 -4.85
N ASN A 362 27.14 11.39 -5.83
CA ASN A 362 28.11 10.29 -6.03
C ASN A 362 28.32 9.42 -4.77
N ARG A 363 27.30 9.28 -3.92
CA ARG A 363 27.38 8.50 -2.69
C ARG A 363 26.24 7.48 -2.61
N TYR A 364 26.59 6.26 -2.17
CA TYR A 364 25.70 5.11 -2.15
C TYR A 364 25.69 4.41 -0.79
N LEU A 365 24.56 3.85 -0.45
CA LEU A 365 24.43 2.82 0.57
C LEU A 365 23.87 1.54 -0.06
N VAL A 366 24.23 0.38 0.49
CA VAL A 366 23.68 -0.91 0.06
C VAL A 366 22.57 -1.32 1.00
N MET A 367 21.39 -1.58 0.44
CA MET A 367 20.21 -1.98 1.20
C MET A 367 19.66 -3.32 0.70
N LYS A 368 19.20 -4.14 1.64
CA LYS A 368 18.50 -5.40 1.33
C LYS A 368 17.03 -5.12 1.04
N VAL A 369 16.53 -5.62 -0.07
CA VAL A 369 15.10 -5.69 -0.41
C VAL A 369 14.58 -7.07 -0.04
N VAL A 370 13.48 -7.13 0.73
CA VAL A 370 12.83 -8.35 1.22
C VAL A 370 11.40 -8.49 0.72
#